data_7882f4aa2785c98a8cb10d5e3c6088db
#
_entry.id   7882f4aa2785c98a8cb10d5e3c6088db
#
_cell.length_a   1.000
_cell.length_b   1.000
_cell.length_c   1.000
_cell.angle_alpha   90.00
_cell.angle_beta   90.00
_cell.angle_gamma   90.00
#
_symmetry.space_group_name_H-M   'P 1'
#
loop_
_entity.id
_entity.type
_entity.pdbx_description
1 polymer ?
#
loop_
_entity_poly.entity_id
_entity_poly.type
_entity_poly.pdbx_seq_one_letter_code
_entity_poly.pdbx_strand_id
1 'polypeptide(L)'
;MARVLLIEDNNDIQEILYSLLSEDYEVLQAFSGTEGLRLFQQEAIDLILLDIMLPGKNGDQVLEEIRLRSQVPVIMMTALGDKHLISQYLLAGANDYIVKPFNLDEVAARVTVQLRNNNTPAQEPPSSKKLTFKNLVLNPETFELESEEQTLRLGKKEFQIFETLLAHPKKIFTKEELYEAVWEEVYLPGDNTLNAQLSNLRKKIAQLDPNEDYIETVWGLGVRLKGDK
;
A
#
# COMPACT_ATOMS: atom_id res chain seq x y z
N MET A 1 -7.49 7.02 23.75
CA MET A 1 -6.49 6.04 23.38
C MET A 1 -7.09 5.26 22.21
N ALA A 2 -6.35 5.02 21.14
CA ALA A 2 -6.90 4.26 20.01
C ALA A 2 -7.07 2.80 20.42
N ARG A 3 -8.11 2.16 19.88
CA ARG A 3 -8.49 0.79 20.23
C ARG A 3 -8.15 -0.17 19.09
N VAL A 4 -7.29 -1.13 19.37
CA VAL A 4 -6.82 -2.14 18.41
C VAL A 4 -7.47 -3.49 18.74
N LEU A 5 -8.13 -4.12 17.75
CA LEU A 5 -8.64 -5.48 17.86
C LEU A 5 -7.62 -6.45 17.27
N LEU A 6 -7.09 -7.35 18.08
CA LEU A 6 -6.17 -8.41 17.69
C LEU A 6 -6.92 -9.74 17.59
N ILE A 7 -6.97 -10.32 16.38
CA ILE A 7 -7.64 -11.58 16.09
C ILE A 7 -6.61 -12.62 15.67
N GLU A 8 -6.22 -13.50 16.56
CA GLU A 8 -5.15 -14.49 16.40
C GLU A 8 -5.45 -15.68 17.32
N ASP A 9 -5.33 -16.90 16.84
CA ASP A 9 -5.63 -18.10 17.64
C ASP A 9 -4.44 -18.63 18.45
N ASN A 10 -3.21 -18.26 18.06
CA ASN A 10 -1.99 -18.65 18.76
C ASN A 10 -1.76 -17.78 19.99
N ASN A 11 -1.75 -18.39 21.17
CA ASN A 11 -1.55 -17.69 22.45
C ASN A 11 -0.21 -16.98 22.55
N ASP A 12 0.87 -17.57 22.07
CA ASP A 12 2.21 -16.97 22.14
C ASP A 12 2.30 -15.70 21.31
N ILE A 13 1.71 -15.73 20.10
CA ILE A 13 1.61 -14.56 19.22
C ILE A 13 0.72 -13.49 19.84
N GLN A 14 -0.42 -13.88 20.41
CA GLN A 14 -1.31 -13.00 21.13
C GLN A 14 -0.61 -12.26 22.27
N GLU A 15 0.12 -12.97 23.14
CA GLU A 15 0.85 -12.37 24.26
C GLU A 15 1.92 -11.38 23.80
N ILE A 16 2.70 -11.76 22.77
CA ILE A 16 3.76 -10.91 22.21
C ILE A 16 3.16 -9.62 21.64
N LEU A 17 2.14 -9.72 20.81
CA LEU A 17 1.50 -8.56 20.18
C LEU A 17 0.73 -7.71 21.17
N TYR A 18 0.06 -8.33 22.14
CA TYR A 18 -0.59 -7.62 23.23
C TYR A 18 0.41 -6.81 24.04
N SER A 19 1.52 -7.42 24.47
CA SER A 19 2.57 -6.73 25.21
C SER A 19 3.16 -5.55 24.44
N LEU A 20 3.42 -5.73 23.13
CA LEU A 20 3.93 -4.67 22.26
C LEU A 20 2.98 -3.49 22.14
N LEU A 21 1.69 -3.77 21.92
CA LEU A 21 0.73 -2.73 21.54
C LEU A 21 0.04 -2.07 22.74
N SER A 22 -0.04 -2.76 23.89
CA SER A 22 -0.71 -2.24 25.09
C SER A 22 0.01 -1.07 25.76
N GLU A 23 1.25 -0.78 25.38
CA GLU A 23 1.97 0.40 25.84
C GLU A 23 1.34 1.71 25.31
N ASP A 24 0.84 1.69 24.05
CA ASP A 24 0.35 2.87 23.37
C ASP A 24 -1.15 2.82 23.04
N TYR A 25 -1.77 1.63 23.06
CA TYR A 25 -3.14 1.40 22.60
C TYR A 25 -3.97 0.57 23.60
N GLU A 26 -5.29 0.72 23.54
CA GLU A 26 -6.23 -0.21 24.18
C GLU A 26 -6.38 -1.44 23.27
N VAL A 27 -5.89 -2.61 23.70
CA VAL A 27 -5.90 -3.83 22.89
C VAL A 27 -7.01 -4.77 23.33
N LEU A 28 -7.92 -5.09 22.42
CA LEU A 28 -8.93 -6.14 22.59
C LEU A 28 -8.44 -7.41 21.89
N GLN A 29 -8.53 -8.53 22.57
CA GLN A 29 -8.07 -9.83 22.08
C GLN A 29 -9.23 -10.73 21.70
N ALA A 30 -9.12 -11.39 20.55
CA ALA A 30 -10.04 -12.44 20.08
C ALA A 30 -9.22 -13.63 19.59
N PHE A 31 -9.65 -14.83 19.95
CA PHE A 31 -8.95 -16.09 19.64
C PHE A 31 -9.62 -16.86 18.50
N SER A 32 -10.59 -16.26 17.84
CA SER A 32 -11.26 -16.82 16.65
C SER A 32 -11.90 -15.72 15.81
N GLY A 33 -12.14 -15.99 14.54
CA GLY A 33 -12.82 -15.06 13.65
C GLY A 33 -14.24 -14.70 14.13
N THR A 34 -14.97 -15.65 14.69
CA THR A 34 -16.33 -15.41 15.23
C THR A 34 -16.30 -14.48 16.45
N GLU A 35 -15.35 -14.66 17.35
CA GLU A 35 -15.18 -13.79 18.50
C GLU A 35 -14.76 -12.38 18.07
N GLY A 36 -13.82 -12.28 17.13
CA GLY A 36 -13.38 -11.01 16.56
C GLY A 36 -14.53 -10.22 15.96
N LEU A 37 -15.39 -10.86 15.16
CA LEU A 37 -16.59 -10.21 14.60
C LEU A 37 -17.59 -9.77 15.69
N ARG A 38 -17.74 -10.53 16.75
CA ARG A 38 -18.61 -10.17 17.88
C ARG A 38 -18.06 -8.92 18.58
N LEU A 39 -16.77 -8.88 18.90
CA LEU A 39 -16.13 -7.71 19.51
C LEU A 39 -16.20 -6.49 18.59
N PHE A 40 -15.94 -6.66 17.29
CA PHE A 40 -16.06 -5.60 16.31
C PHE A 40 -17.47 -4.98 16.23
N GLN A 41 -18.52 -5.75 16.50
CA GLN A 41 -19.90 -5.25 16.52
C GLN A 41 -20.27 -4.54 17.84
N GLN A 42 -19.60 -4.86 18.93
CA GLN A 42 -19.93 -4.36 20.28
C GLN A 42 -19.09 -3.15 20.69
N GLU A 43 -17.89 -3.03 20.13
CA GLU A 43 -16.90 -2.04 20.53
C GLU A 43 -16.53 -1.11 19.36
N ALA A 44 -16.17 0.11 19.68
CA ALA A 44 -15.59 1.02 18.69
C ALA A 44 -14.13 0.65 18.48
N ILE A 45 -13.79 0.20 17.30
CA ILE A 45 -12.45 -0.27 16.91
C ILE A 45 -11.82 0.71 15.92
N ASP A 46 -10.57 1.09 16.16
CA ASP A 46 -9.80 2.01 15.32
C ASP A 46 -8.89 1.28 14.34
N LEU A 47 -8.48 0.02 14.63
CA LEU A 47 -7.65 -0.82 13.80
C LEU A 47 -7.84 -2.30 14.14
N ILE A 48 -7.72 -3.16 13.15
CA ILE A 48 -7.78 -4.62 13.32
C ILE A 48 -6.48 -5.24 12.82
N LEU A 49 -5.83 -6.05 13.66
CA LEU A 49 -4.82 -7.04 13.26
C LEU A 49 -5.52 -8.38 13.13
N LEU A 50 -5.47 -8.99 11.94
CA LEU A 50 -6.27 -10.17 11.60
C LEU A 50 -5.41 -11.29 11.04
N ASP A 51 -5.33 -12.41 11.75
CA ASP A 51 -4.73 -13.61 11.17
C ASP A 51 -5.63 -14.21 10.10
N ILE A 52 -5.00 -14.74 9.07
CA ILE A 52 -5.69 -15.45 7.98
C ILE A 52 -6.14 -16.82 8.43
N MET A 53 -5.28 -17.54 9.15
CA MET A 53 -5.47 -18.94 9.51
C MET A 53 -6.16 -19.07 10.88
N LEU A 54 -7.45 -18.76 10.93
CA LEU A 54 -8.24 -18.83 12.16
C LEU A 54 -9.15 -20.08 12.19
N PRO A 55 -9.41 -20.66 13.37
CA PRO A 55 -10.35 -21.75 13.49
C PRO A 55 -11.80 -21.29 13.25
N GLY A 56 -12.54 -22.13 12.56
CA GLY A 56 -13.96 -21.91 12.25
C GLY A 56 -14.16 -20.96 11.09
N LYS A 57 -14.02 -19.65 11.31
CA LYS A 57 -14.16 -18.62 10.27
C LYS A 57 -12.78 -18.05 9.93
N ASN A 58 -12.32 -18.25 8.71
CA ASN A 58 -11.02 -17.77 8.22
C ASN A 58 -10.96 -16.24 8.16
N GLY A 59 -9.74 -15.68 8.16
CA GLY A 59 -9.52 -14.24 8.13
C GLY A 59 -10.07 -13.53 6.88
N ASP A 60 -10.09 -14.19 5.72
CA ASP A 60 -10.71 -13.68 4.49
C ASP A 60 -12.22 -13.46 4.66
N GLN A 61 -12.93 -14.42 5.26
CA GLN A 61 -14.36 -14.31 5.56
C GLN A 61 -14.64 -13.22 6.62
N VAL A 62 -13.75 -13.08 7.60
CA VAL A 62 -13.82 -12.01 8.60
C VAL A 62 -13.63 -10.65 7.96
N LEU A 63 -12.64 -10.50 7.09
CA LEU A 63 -12.39 -9.27 6.34
C LEU A 63 -13.61 -8.86 5.49
N GLU A 64 -14.18 -9.82 4.75
CA GLU A 64 -15.36 -9.58 3.91
C GLU A 64 -16.54 -9.06 4.77
N GLU A 65 -16.82 -9.69 5.89
CA GLU A 65 -17.91 -9.25 6.78
C GLU A 65 -17.67 -7.89 7.41
N ILE A 66 -16.42 -7.55 7.74
CA ILE A 66 -16.05 -6.22 8.22
C ILE A 66 -16.31 -5.18 7.13
N ARG A 67 -15.89 -5.46 5.89
CA ARG A 67 -16.02 -4.52 4.76
C ARG A 67 -17.46 -4.26 4.32
N LEU A 68 -18.37 -5.17 4.58
CA LEU A 68 -19.81 -4.92 4.40
C LEU A 68 -20.35 -3.79 5.30
N ARG A 69 -19.64 -3.43 6.39
CA ARG A 69 -20.14 -2.53 7.43
C ARG A 69 -19.21 -1.36 7.76
N SER A 70 -17.92 -1.47 7.46
CA SER A 70 -16.92 -0.50 7.91
C SER A 70 -15.68 -0.46 7.02
N GLN A 71 -15.05 0.72 6.99
CA GLN A 71 -13.75 0.95 6.38
C GLN A 71 -12.62 1.02 7.43
N VAL A 72 -12.84 0.50 8.63
CA VAL A 72 -11.81 0.41 9.67
C VAL A 72 -10.55 -0.24 9.10
N PRO A 73 -9.34 0.30 9.37
CA PRO A 73 -8.10 -0.31 8.89
C PRO A 73 -7.96 -1.76 9.35
N VAL A 74 -7.67 -2.65 8.41
CA VAL A 74 -7.36 -4.05 8.67
C VAL A 74 -5.97 -4.36 8.11
N ILE A 75 -5.09 -4.83 8.99
CA ILE A 75 -3.78 -5.38 8.64
C ILE A 75 -3.88 -6.90 8.73
N MET A 76 -3.67 -7.59 7.61
CA MET A 76 -3.69 -9.06 7.56
C MET A 76 -2.36 -9.63 8.05
N MET A 77 -2.39 -10.66 8.88
CA MET A 77 -1.20 -11.43 9.26
C MET A 77 -1.19 -12.75 8.51
N THR A 78 -0.13 -13.05 7.77
CA THR A 78 -0.05 -14.21 6.86
C THR A 78 1.22 -15.01 7.05
N ALA A 79 1.15 -16.33 6.86
CA ALA A 79 2.37 -17.16 6.78
C ALA A 79 3.10 -16.93 5.45
N LEU A 80 4.41 -17.10 5.46
CA LEU A 80 5.30 -16.91 4.30
C LEU A 80 4.89 -17.83 3.14
N GLY A 81 4.73 -17.31 1.93
CA GLY A 81 4.79 -18.11 0.72
C GLY A 81 3.83 -17.79 -0.43
N ASP A 82 2.80 -17.02 -0.25
CA ASP A 82 1.85 -16.82 -1.35
C ASP A 82 1.62 -15.34 -1.71
N LYS A 83 2.49 -14.83 -2.62
CA LYS A 83 2.35 -13.47 -3.17
C LYS A 83 0.99 -13.25 -3.86
N HIS A 84 0.36 -14.31 -4.37
CA HIS A 84 -0.98 -14.23 -4.96
C HIS A 84 -2.05 -13.96 -3.92
N LEU A 85 -1.96 -14.56 -2.74
CA LEU A 85 -2.90 -14.33 -1.63
C LEU A 85 -2.82 -12.89 -1.11
N ILE A 86 -1.61 -12.34 -0.98
CA ILE A 86 -1.41 -10.95 -0.55
C ILE A 86 -2.17 -9.98 -1.47
N SER A 87 -2.01 -10.15 -2.79
CA SER A 87 -2.72 -9.30 -3.76
C SER A 87 -4.24 -9.44 -3.66
N GLN A 88 -4.74 -10.64 -3.39
CA GLN A 88 -6.18 -10.89 -3.20
C GLN A 88 -6.72 -10.21 -1.95
N TYR A 89 -6.00 -10.24 -0.82
CA TYR A 89 -6.44 -9.58 0.41
C TYR A 89 -6.45 -8.05 0.27
N LEU A 90 -5.45 -7.46 -0.38
CA LEU A 90 -5.45 -6.02 -0.65
C LEU A 90 -6.60 -5.62 -1.57
N LEU A 91 -6.91 -6.42 -2.60
CA LEU A 91 -8.07 -6.20 -3.47
C LEU A 91 -9.41 -6.44 -2.76
N ALA A 92 -9.45 -7.32 -1.76
CA ALA A 92 -10.61 -7.54 -0.91
C ALA A 92 -10.81 -6.42 0.15
N GLY A 93 -9.91 -5.43 0.18
CA GLY A 93 -10.03 -4.25 1.01
C GLY A 93 -9.18 -4.26 2.28
N ALA A 94 -8.22 -5.16 2.45
CA ALA A 94 -7.21 -5.03 3.48
C ALA A 94 -6.35 -3.78 3.23
N ASN A 95 -5.98 -3.06 4.29
CA ASN A 95 -5.18 -1.84 4.18
C ASN A 95 -3.68 -2.12 4.12
N ASP A 96 -3.25 -3.23 4.75
CA ASP A 96 -1.85 -3.66 4.76
C ASP A 96 -1.77 -5.15 5.11
N TYR A 97 -0.55 -5.70 5.08
CA TYR A 97 -0.28 -7.07 5.50
C TYR A 97 1.07 -7.19 6.22
N ILE A 98 1.21 -8.21 7.07
CA ILE A 98 2.42 -8.56 7.79
C ILE A 98 2.68 -10.05 7.56
N VAL A 99 3.91 -10.41 7.20
CA VAL A 99 4.30 -11.80 6.95
C VAL A 99 4.90 -12.40 8.21
N LYS A 100 4.40 -13.56 8.62
CA LYS A 100 4.95 -14.36 9.74
C LYS A 100 6.15 -15.21 9.24
N PRO A 101 7.30 -15.29 9.98
CA PRO A 101 7.58 -14.59 11.22
C PRO A 101 7.89 -13.11 11.01
N PHE A 102 7.38 -12.24 11.87
CA PHE A 102 7.51 -10.79 11.75
C PHE A 102 8.47 -10.19 12.77
N ASN A 103 8.98 -9.00 12.45
CA ASN A 103 9.71 -8.16 13.39
C ASN A 103 8.70 -7.28 14.16
N LEU A 104 8.85 -7.17 15.46
CA LEU A 104 7.96 -6.39 16.32
C LEU A 104 7.99 -4.89 15.99
N ASP A 105 9.16 -4.34 15.64
CA ASP A 105 9.29 -2.95 15.21
C ASP A 105 8.50 -2.69 13.91
N GLU A 106 8.46 -3.68 13.00
CA GLU A 106 7.66 -3.59 11.77
C GLU A 106 6.16 -3.54 12.10
N VAL A 107 5.69 -4.41 13.01
CA VAL A 107 4.29 -4.42 13.45
C VAL A 107 3.91 -3.08 14.05
N ALA A 108 4.71 -2.56 14.99
CA ALA A 108 4.46 -1.27 15.66
C ALA A 108 4.43 -0.12 14.65
N ALA A 109 5.36 -0.09 13.70
CA ALA A 109 5.40 0.94 12.66
C ALA A 109 4.15 0.91 11.76
N ARG A 110 3.72 -0.27 11.30
CA ARG A 110 2.52 -0.43 10.44
C ARG A 110 1.25 -0.03 11.19
N VAL A 111 1.08 -0.47 12.44
CA VAL A 111 -0.07 -0.08 13.28
C VAL A 111 -0.12 1.44 13.45
N THR A 112 1.02 2.06 13.77
CA THR A 112 1.12 3.52 13.94
C THR A 112 0.73 4.26 12.66
N VAL A 113 1.22 3.82 11.50
CA VAL A 113 0.90 4.44 10.20
C VAL A 113 -0.60 4.36 9.91
N GLN A 114 -1.21 3.19 10.09
CA GLN A 114 -2.64 3.02 9.82
C GLN A 114 -3.53 3.81 10.79
N LEU A 115 -3.18 3.91 12.07
CA LEU A 115 -3.93 4.69 13.05
C LEU A 115 -3.77 6.21 12.86
N ARG A 116 -2.62 6.68 12.40
CA ARG A 116 -2.41 8.11 12.07
C ARG A 116 -3.31 8.55 10.91
N ASN A 117 -3.49 7.69 9.93
CA ASN A 117 -4.39 7.94 8.79
C ASN A 117 -5.86 8.03 9.23
N ASN A 118 -6.26 7.38 10.32
CA ASN A 118 -7.63 7.39 10.84
C ASN A 118 -7.95 8.59 11.78
N ASN A 119 -6.96 9.16 12.47
CA ASN A 119 -7.17 10.21 13.48
C ASN A 119 -7.17 11.64 12.93
N THR A 120 -7.15 11.83 11.65
CA THR A 120 -7.39 13.13 11.03
C THR A 120 -8.90 13.36 10.98
N PRO A 121 -9.47 14.42 11.65
CA PRO A 121 -10.92 14.67 11.59
C PRO A 121 -11.30 14.86 10.14
N ALA A 122 -12.37 14.20 9.71
CA ALA A 122 -12.97 14.14 8.38
C ALA A 122 -12.58 15.27 7.39
N GLN A 123 -11.32 15.40 7.12
CA GLN A 123 -10.81 15.72 5.81
C GLN A 123 -10.96 14.39 5.05
N GLU A 124 -11.49 14.46 3.89
CA GLU A 124 -11.69 13.38 2.91
C GLU A 124 -10.70 12.24 3.13
N PRO A 125 -11.14 10.93 3.06
CA PRO A 125 -10.21 9.80 3.27
C PRO A 125 -8.89 10.22 2.66
N PRO A 126 -7.71 10.04 3.32
CA PRO A 126 -6.49 10.51 2.73
C PRO A 126 -6.52 9.93 1.33
N SER A 127 -7.03 10.72 0.43
CA SER A 127 -6.92 10.48 -0.99
C SER A 127 -5.48 10.07 -1.09
N SER A 128 -5.21 8.83 -1.44
CA SER A 128 -3.88 8.40 -1.82
C SER A 128 -3.29 9.63 -2.48
N LYS A 129 -2.31 10.30 -1.81
CA LYS A 129 -2.04 11.71 -2.09
C LYS A 129 -1.87 11.80 -3.56
N LYS A 130 -2.86 12.39 -4.25
CA LYS A 130 -2.72 12.68 -5.66
C LYS A 130 -1.36 13.32 -5.79
N LEU A 131 -0.43 12.61 -6.42
CA LEU A 131 0.94 13.08 -6.54
C LEU A 131 0.93 14.12 -7.65
N THR A 132 1.02 15.38 -7.28
CA THR A 132 1.04 16.49 -8.25
C THR A 132 2.47 16.80 -8.64
N PHE A 133 2.72 16.84 -9.93
CA PHE A 133 3.99 17.30 -10.49
C PHE A 133 3.73 18.10 -11.76
N LYS A 134 4.09 19.39 -11.73
CA LYS A 134 3.73 20.38 -12.77
C LYS A 134 2.21 20.39 -13.00
N ASN A 135 1.76 20.17 -14.23
CA ASN A 135 0.36 20.20 -14.64
C ASN A 135 -0.35 18.84 -14.52
N LEU A 136 0.34 17.82 -14.02
CA LEU A 136 -0.20 16.46 -13.93
C LEU A 136 -0.43 16.03 -12.50
N VAL A 137 -1.50 15.27 -12.32
CA VAL A 137 -1.90 14.66 -11.05
C VAL A 137 -2.00 13.15 -11.24
N LEU A 138 -1.18 12.41 -10.53
CA LEU A 138 -1.25 10.95 -10.48
C LEU A 138 -2.20 10.52 -9.37
N ASN A 139 -3.22 9.74 -9.73
CA ASN A 139 -4.18 9.17 -8.80
C ASN A 139 -3.84 7.71 -8.52
N PRO A 140 -3.33 7.38 -7.32
CA PRO A 140 -2.94 6.01 -6.97
C PRO A 140 -4.11 5.03 -6.82
N GLU A 141 -5.32 5.51 -6.57
CA GLU A 141 -6.50 4.63 -6.40
C GLU A 141 -7.03 4.11 -7.72
N THR A 142 -7.06 4.99 -8.74
CA THR A 142 -7.62 4.64 -10.05
C THR A 142 -6.55 4.27 -11.08
N PHE A 143 -5.26 4.44 -10.76
CA PHE A 143 -4.13 4.32 -11.70
C PHE A 143 -4.26 5.29 -12.89
N GLU A 144 -4.83 6.46 -12.62
CA GLU A 144 -5.05 7.48 -13.62
C GLU A 144 -4.06 8.62 -13.49
N LEU A 145 -3.70 9.18 -14.63
CA LEU A 145 -2.94 10.40 -14.76
C LEU A 145 -3.86 11.47 -15.33
N GLU A 146 -4.06 12.54 -14.57
CA GLU A 146 -5.00 13.61 -14.85
C GLU A 146 -4.24 14.89 -15.25
N SER A 147 -4.75 15.61 -16.23
CA SER A 147 -4.42 17.00 -16.51
C SER A 147 -5.69 17.86 -16.33
N GLU A 148 -5.61 19.18 -16.51
CA GLU A 148 -6.80 20.05 -16.41
C GLU A 148 -7.91 19.66 -17.40
N GLU A 149 -7.57 19.10 -18.57
CA GLU A 149 -8.52 18.84 -19.65
C GLU A 149 -8.83 17.35 -19.84
N GLN A 150 -7.94 16.46 -19.45
CA GLN A 150 -8.02 15.04 -19.81
C GLN A 150 -7.50 14.12 -18.69
N THR A 151 -8.01 12.89 -18.70
CA THR A 151 -7.57 11.80 -17.81
C THR A 151 -7.23 10.58 -18.65
N LEU A 152 -6.08 9.95 -18.37
CA LEU A 152 -5.62 8.72 -19.02
C LEU A 152 -5.27 7.66 -17.97
N ARG A 153 -5.69 6.44 -18.22
CA ARG A 153 -5.33 5.31 -17.37
C ARG A 153 -3.94 4.77 -17.71
N LEU A 154 -3.11 4.61 -16.69
CA LEU A 154 -1.78 3.99 -16.80
C LEU A 154 -1.87 2.48 -16.62
N GLY A 155 -0.99 1.75 -17.30
CA GLY A 155 -0.73 0.35 -16.95
C GLY A 155 -0.02 0.26 -15.59
N LYS A 156 -0.16 -0.88 -14.89
CA LYS A 156 0.40 -1.06 -13.54
C LYS A 156 1.89 -0.69 -13.45
N LYS A 157 2.71 -1.11 -14.43
CA LYS A 157 4.16 -0.82 -14.43
C LYS A 157 4.46 0.63 -14.82
N GLU A 158 3.70 1.22 -15.72
CA GLU A 158 3.80 2.64 -16.06
C GLU A 158 3.50 3.51 -14.84
N PHE A 159 2.45 3.16 -14.09
CA PHE A 159 2.08 3.81 -12.84
C PHE A 159 3.21 3.72 -11.81
N GLN A 160 3.70 2.51 -11.50
CA GLN A 160 4.76 2.26 -10.53
C GLN A 160 6.07 3.00 -10.90
N ILE A 161 6.42 3.06 -12.18
CA ILE A 161 7.57 3.85 -12.65
C ILE A 161 7.38 5.33 -12.32
N PHE A 162 6.22 5.90 -12.67
CA PHE A 162 5.97 7.32 -12.46
C PHE A 162 5.88 7.68 -10.98
N GLU A 163 5.21 6.86 -10.18
CA GLU A 163 5.13 6.98 -8.73
C GLU A 163 6.51 6.95 -8.07
N THR A 164 7.37 6.00 -8.45
CA THR A 164 8.75 5.89 -7.95
C THR A 164 9.57 7.15 -8.25
N LEU A 165 9.43 7.69 -9.46
CA LEU A 165 10.09 8.94 -9.86
C LEU A 165 9.54 10.14 -9.07
N LEU A 166 8.21 10.21 -8.86
CA LEU A 166 7.54 11.27 -8.10
C LEU A 166 7.92 11.25 -6.62
N ALA A 167 8.10 10.07 -6.04
CA ALA A 167 8.57 9.92 -4.65
C ALA A 167 10.00 10.46 -4.44
N HIS A 168 10.80 10.50 -5.51
CA HIS A 168 12.20 10.94 -5.46
C HIS A 168 12.53 11.94 -6.58
N PRO A 169 11.94 13.14 -6.61
CA PRO A 169 11.96 14.03 -7.77
C PRO A 169 13.34 14.55 -8.17
N LYS A 170 14.33 14.51 -7.28
CA LYS A 170 15.70 14.95 -7.53
C LYS A 170 16.69 13.80 -7.83
N LYS A 171 16.25 12.55 -7.61
CA LYS A 171 17.11 11.37 -7.79
C LYS A 171 17.21 10.98 -9.26
N ILE A 172 18.43 10.68 -9.71
CA ILE A 172 18.67 9.96 -10.96
C ILE A 172 18.68 8.47 -10.62
N PHE A 173 17.78 7.71 -11.23
CA PHE A 173 17.75 6.27 -11.10
C PHE A 173 18.52 5.62 -12.24
N THR A 174 19.44 4.72 -11.94
CA THR A 174 20.00 3.85 -12.98
C THR A 174 18.89 2.94 -13.52
N LYS A 175 19.14 2.27 -14.65
CA LYS A 175 18.16 1.31 -15.18
C LYS A 175 17.91 0.15 -14.23
N GLU A 176 18.99 -0.32 -13.61
CA GLU A 176 18.97 -1.38 -12.61
C GLU A 176 18.12 -0.97 -11.41
N GLU A 177 18.43 0.17 -10.80
CA GLU A 177 17.70 0.67 -9.63
C GLU A 177 16.20 0.86 -9.92
N LEU A 178 15.84 1.43 -11.07
CA LEU A 178 14.43 1.67 -11.41
C LEU A 178 13.71 0.37 -11.75
N TYR A 179 14.37 -0.57 -12.42
CA TYR A 179 13.82 -1.89 -12.70
C TYR A 179 13.56 -2.65 -11.40
N GLU A 180 14.57 -2.79 -10.54
CA GLU A 180 14.46 -3.52 -9.28
C GLU A 180 13.41 -2.91 -8.34
N ALA A 181 13.30 -1.59 -8.29
CA ALA A 181 12.27 -0.90 -7.49
C ALA A 181 10.83 -1.17 -7.99
N VAL A 182 10.64 -1.38 -9.31
CA VAL A 182 9.32 -1.52 -9.92
C VAL A 182 8.91 -2.98 -10.14
N TRP A 183 9.87 -3.87 -10.47
CA TRP A 183 9.59 -5.29 -10.71
C TRP A 183 9.85 -6.17 -9.48
N GLU A 184 10.61 -5.65 -8.51
CA GLU A 184 11.05 -6.42 -7.33
C GLU A 184 11.87 -7.68 -7.71
N GLU A 185 12.54 -7.61 -8.86
CA GLU A 185 13.35 -8.67 -9.45
C GLU A 185 14.71 -8.10 -9.86
N VAL A 186 15.74 -8.93 -9.86
CA VAL A 186 17.08 -8.54 -10.29
C VAL A 186 17.08 -8.17 -11.77
N TYR A 187 17.66 -7.02 -12.10
CA TYR A 187 17.78 -6.60 -13.48
C TYR A 187 18.76 -7.50 -14.25
N LEU A 188 18.30 -8.03 -15.37
CA LEU A 188 19.15 -8.81 -16.28
C LEU A 188 19.65 -7.94 -17.44
N PRO A 189 20.98 -7.89 -17.70
CA PRO A 189 21.54 -7.14 -18.81
C PRO A 189 20.89 -7.54 -20.14
N GLY A 190 20.40 -6.54 -20.88
CA GLY A 190 19.70 -6.76 -22.16
C GLY A 190 18.17 -6.78 -22.05
N ASP A 191 17.59 -6.73 -20.85
CA ASP A 191 16.16 -6.56 -20.69
C ASP A 191 15.72 -5.15 -21.14
N ASN A 192 14.80 -5.12 -22.10
CA ASN A 192 14.25 -3.88 -22.66
C ASN A 192 12.86 -3.54 -22.10
N THR A 193 12.35 -4.31 -21.14
CA THR A 193 11.01 -4.13 -20.58
C THR A 193 10.83 -2.74 -19.99
N LEU A 194 11.81 -2.27 -19.19
CA LEU A 194 11.79 -0.93 -18.61
C LEU A 194 11.77 0.15 -19.70
N ASN A 195 12.58 0.02 -20.75
CA ASN A 195 12.61 1.01 -21.84
C ASN A 195 11.27 1.08 -22.58
N ALA A 196 10.62 -0.06 -22.81
CA ALA A 196 9.30 -0.12 -23.43
C ALA A 196 8.24 0.58 -22.56
N GLN A 197 8.22 0.31 -21.27
CA GLN A 197 7.28 0.94 -20.32
C GLN A 197 7.53 2.46 -20.20
N LEU A 198 8.78 2.89 -20.11
CA LEU A 198 9.14 4.32 -20.13
C LEU A 198 8.72 5.01 -21.42
N SER A 199 8.87 4.35 -22.58
CA SER A 199 8.42 4.89 -23.86
C SER A 199 6.89 5.07 -23.89
N ASN A 200 6.14 4.07 -23.42
CA ASN A 200 4.69 4.14 -23.36
C ASN A 200 4.20 5.21 -22.38
N LEU A 201 4.81 5.29 -21.20
CA LEU A 201 4.52 6.31 -20.21
C LEU A 201 4.75 7.72 -20.77
N ARG A 202 5.90 7.97 -21.42
CA ARG A 202 6.18 9.27 -22.06
C ARG A 202 5.16 9.63 -23.13
N LYS A 203 4.71 8.67 -23.95
CA LYS A 203 3.66 8.91 -24.94
C LYS A 203 2.34 9.33 -24.32
N LYS A 204 1.93 8.67 -23.21
CA LYS A 204 0.71 9.01 -22.48
C LYS A 204 0.81 10.38 -21.81
N ILE A 205 1.96 10.70 -21.21
CA ILE A 205 2.22 12.02 -20.66
C ILE A 205 2.13 13.10 -21.75
N ALA A 206 2.76 12.88 -22.90
CA ALA A 206 2.71 13.82 -24.03
C ALA A 206 1.30 13.99 -24.65
N GLN A 207 0.39 13.03 -24.44
CA GLN A 207 -1.02 13.20 -24.81
C GLN A 207 -1.75 14.14 -23.86
N LEU A 208 -1.41 14.12 -22.58
CA LEU A 208 -2.02 14.97 -21.55
C LEU A 208 -1.43 16.38 -21.53
N ASP A 209 -0.12 16.49 -21.74
CA ASP A 209 0.60 17.76 -21.78
C ASP A 209 1.70 17.71 -22.85
N PRO A 210 1.39 18.09 -24.09
CA PRO A 210 2.33 18.03 -25.21
C PRO A 210 3.42 19.10 -25.15
N ASN A 211 3.27 20.12 -24.30
CA ASN A 211 4.17 21.26 -24.24
C ASN A 211 5.29 21.09 -23.21
N GLU A 212 5.23 20.04 -22.38
CA GLU A 212 6.12 19.85 -21.25
C GLU A 212 6.73 18.44 -21.22
N ASP A 213 8.00 18.37 -20.90
CA ASP A 213 8.70 17.11 -20.65
C ASP A 213 8.74 16.79 -19.16
N TYR A 214 8.34 15.60 -18.80
CA TYR A 214 8.24 15.16 -17.39
C TYR A 214 9.34 14.17 -17.00
N ILE A 215 9.84 13.39 -17.94
CA ILE A 215 10.83 12.33 -17.70
C ILE A 215 12.01 12.49 -18.65
N GLU A 216 13.16 12.83 -18.10
CA GLU A 216 14.38 12.96 -18.90
C GLU A 216 15.32 11.76 -18.71
N THR A 217 16.05 11.45 -19.78
CA THR A 217 17.16 10.51 -19.73
C THR A 217 18.45 11.29 -19.56
N VAL A 218 19.18 11.02 -18.49
CA VAL A 218 20.52 11.57 -18.25
C VAL A 218 21.53 10.60 -18.81
N TRP A 219 22.17 10.99 -19.92
CA TRP A 219 23.08 10.12 -20.66
C TRP A 219 24.18 9.52 -19.78
N GLY A 220 24.32 8.19 -19.82
CA GLY A 220 25.30 7.45 -19.03
C GLY A 220 24.97 7.29 -17.56
N LEU A 221 23.92 7.92 -17.03
CA LEU A 221 23.55 7.87 -15.62
C LEU A 221 22.19 7.22 -15.36
N GLY A 222 21.18 7.50 -16.19
CA GLY A 222 19.86 6.90 -15.97
C GLY A 222 18.67 7.80 -16.32
N VAL A 223 17.61 7.72 -15.52
CA VAL A 223 16.33 8.41 -15.73
C VAL A 223 15.95 9.19 -14.47
N ARG A 224 15.39 10.39 -14.65
CA ARG A 224 14.80 11.17 -13.54
C ARG A 224 13.59 11.98 -14.00
N LEU A 225 12.90 12.59 -13.05
CA LEU A 225 11.96 13.66 -13.37
C LEU A 225 12.70 14.90 -13.85
N LYS A 226 12.13 15.55 -14.87
CA LYS A 226 12.61 16.84 -15.37
C LYS A 226 11.98 17.95 -14.54
N GLY A 227 12.74 18.51 -13.59
CA GLY A 227 12.36 19.67 -12.80
C GLY A 227 12.15 20.91 -13.63
N ASP A 228 11.51 21.93 -13.05
CA ASP A 228 11.47 23.29 -13.63
C ASP A 228 12.90 23.85 -13.74
N LYS A 229 13.14 24.58 -14.81
CA LYS A 229 14.42 25.26 -15.03
C LYS A 229 14.61 26.39 -14.03
#